data_8bf1ac8f8e5d292a031c131e9632bdde
#
_entry.id   8bf1ac8f8e5d292a031c131e9632bdde
#
_cell.length_a   1.000
_cell.length_b   1.000
_cell.length_c   1.000
_cell.angle_alpha   90.00
_cell.angle_beta   90.00
_cell.angle_gamma   90.00
#
_symmetry.space_group_name_H-M   'P 1'
#
loop_
_entity.id
_entity.type
_entity.pdbx_description
1 polymer ?
#
loop_
_entity_poly.entity_id
_entity_poly.type
_entity_poly.pdbx_seq_one_letter_code
_entity_poly.pdbx_strand_id
1 'polypeptide(L)'
;MGESIMEIDDSRTVDGAHPLGPGQESRHCDYLAGGKVVLMRPPERHINHSCDPNSYVKTISGQRLVIALRDIAEGEEITYDYCINGDGATVWLCNCGAARCRREIHSSFFHLPIDIQLEYLPLLDDWFRGEKAAELKSLTGQGTG
;
A
#
# COMPACT_ATOMS: atom_id res chain seq x y z
N MET A 1 -8.09 -9.60 -14.02
CA MET A 1 -7.52 -8.26 -13.72
C MET A 1 -8.64 -7.35 -13.25
N GLY A 2 -8.36 -6.54 -12.22
CA GLY A 2 -9.39 -5.66 -11.63
C GLY A 2 -10.40 -6.36 -10.74
N GLU A 3 -10.23 -7.64 -10.51
CA GLU A 3 -11.14 -8.43 -9.69
C GLU A 3 -10.81 -8.26 -8.21
N SER A 4 -11.84 -8.12 -7.38
CA SER A 4 -11.67 -8.06 -5.92
C SER A 4 -11.30 -9.44 -5.40
N ILE A 5 -10.16 -9.49 -4.69
CA ILE A 5 -9.67 -10.74 -4.10
C ILE A 5 -10.23 -10.92 -2.70
N MET A 6 -10.26 -9.85 -1.89
CA MET A 6 -10.76 -9.90 -0.52
C MET A 6 -11.10 -8.52 -0.01
N GLU A 7 -11.98 -8.49 0.99
CA GLU A 7 -12.26 -7.28 1.78
C GLU A 7 -11.28 -7.19 2.94
N ILE A 8 -10.85 -5.96 3.27
CA ILE A 8 -9.97 -5.70 4.39
C ILE A 8 -10.81 -5.30 5.61
N ASP A 9 -10.51 -5.92 6.76
CA ASP A 9 -11.19 -5.61 8.01
C ASP A 9 -10.44 -4.49 8.75
N ASP A 10 -10.97 -3.28 8.70
CA ASP A 10 -10.41 -2.08 9.35
C ASP A 10 -11.10 -1.77 10.69
N SER A 11 -11.74 -2.74 11.32
CA SER A 11 -12.51 -2.53 12.53
C SER A 11 -11.66 -2.23 13.76
N ARG A 12 -10.38 -2.62 13.76
CA ARG A 12 -9.48 -2.40 14.91
C ARG A 12 -8.68 -1.10 14.72
N THR A 13 -9.20 0.00 15.21
CA THR A 13 -8.48 1.28 15.22
C THR A 13 -7.46 1.32 16.35
N VAL A 14 -6.37 2.08 16.14
CA VAL A 14 -5.32 2.30 17.12
C VAL A 14 -5.23 3.81 17.39
N ASP A 15 -5.47 4.20 18.65
CA ASP A 15 -5.42 5.60 19.06
C ASP A 15 -5.12 5.69 20.56
N GLY A 16 -5.23 6.89 21.16
CA GLY A 16 -4.95 7.08 22.58
C GLY A 16 -5.90 6.31 23.49
N ALA A 17 -7.14 6.07 23.06
CA ALA A 17 -8.14 5.30 23.81
C ALA A 17 -8.03 3.80 23.53
N HIS A 18 -7.44 3.41 22.41
CA HIS A 18 -7.32 2.02 21.97
C HIS A 18 -5.88 1.75 21.52
N PRO A 19 -4.90 1.74 22.45
CA PRO A 19 -3.50 1.53 22.08
C PRO A 19 -3.23 0.08 21.70
N LEU A 20 -2.07 -0.15 21.10
CA LEU A 20 -1.62 -1.51 20.80
C LEU A 20 -1.48 -2.31 22.11
N GLY A 21 -1.97 -3.53 22.09
CA GLY A 21 -1.88 -4.46 23.22
C GLY A 21 -0.66 -5.39 23.14
N PRO A 22 -0.55 -6.33 24.09
CA PRO A 22 0.54 -7.30 24.08
C PRO A 22 0.57 -8.11 22.78
N GLY A 23 1.75 -8.27 22.19
CA GLY A 23 1.94 -9.00 20.94
C GLY A 23 1.52 -8.25 19.70
N GLN A 24 0.97 -7.05 19.82
CA GLN A 24 0.60 -6.20 18.67
C GLN A 24 1.74 -5.23 18.37
N GLU A 25 2.06 -5.06 17.09
CA GLU A 25 3.22 -4.28 16.69
C GLU A 25 2.83 -3.19 15.67
N SER A 26 3.50 -2.02 15.76
CA SER A 26 3.23 -0.91 14.84
C SER A 26 3.50 -1.25 13.37
N ARG A 27 4.41 -2.20 13.11
CA ARG A 27 4.69 -2.66 11.74
C ARG A 27 3.49 -3.36 11.08
N HIS A 28 2.51 -3.77 11.89
CA HIS A 28 1.27 -4.39 11.40
C HIS A 28 0.12 -3.39 11.32
N CYS A 29 0.41 -2.09 11.35
CA CYS A 29 -0.61 -1.06 11.24
C CYS A 29 -0.62 -0.44 9.84
N ASP A 30 -1.82 -0.11 9.36
CA ASP A 30 -2.02 0.71 8.18
C ASP A 30 -2.37 2.13 8.60
N TYR A 31 -1.86 3.08 7.86
CA TYR A 31 -2.05 4.52 8.09
C TYR A 31 -2.92 5.07 6.97
N LEU A 32 -4.11 5.55 7.33
CA LEU A 32 -5.18 5.89 6.40
C LEU A 32 -5.51 7.38 6.44
N ALA A 33 -6.59 7.75 5.73
CA ALA A 33 -7.05 9.12 5.61
C ALA A 33 -7.23 9.79 6.99
N GLY A 34 -6.85 11.07 7.06
CA GLY A 34 -7.01 11.86 8.28
C GLY A 34 -6.17 11.41 9.47
N GLY A 35 -5.11 10.64 9.21
CA GLY A 35 -4.26 10.12 10.28
C GLY A 35 -4.83 8.92 11.01
N LYS A 36 -5.91 8.33 10.51
CA LYS A 36 -6.48 7.13 11.09
C LYS A 36 -5.48 5.99 11.02
N VAL A 37 -5.32 5.26 12.10
CA VAL A 37 -4.44 4.08 12.17
C VAL A 37 -5.28 2.86 12.50
N VAL A 38 -5.09 1.80 11.75
CA VAL A 38 -5.77 0.52 11.98
C VAL A 38 -4.73 -0.58 12.11
N LEU A 39 -5.01 -1.54 12.99
CA LEU A 39 -4.20 -2.75 13.10
C LEU A 39 -4.69 -3.74 12.06
N MET A 40 -3.80 -4.18 11.19
CA MET A 40 -4.13 -5.17 10.15
C MET A 40 -4.60 -6.47 10.79
N ARG A 41 -5.68 -7.01 10.25
CA ARG A 41 -6.22 -8.29 10.68
C ARG A 41 -5.98 -9.36 9.62
N PRO A 42 -5.94 -10.64 10.01
CA PRO A 42 -5.85 -11.71 9.01
C PRO A 42 -7.08 -11.68 8.09
N PRO A 43 -6.97 -12.01 6.80
CA PRO A 43 -5.73 -12.47 6.17
C PRO A 43 -4.83 -11.36 5.62
N GLU A 44 -5.25 -10.09 5.62
CA GLU A 44 -4.46 -8.98 5.07
C GLU A 44 -3.06 -8.94 5.69
N ARG A 45 -2.97 -9.12 7.00
CA ARG A 45 -1.70 -9.04 7.75
C ARG A 45 -0.64 -10.00 7.22
N HIS A 46 -1.06 -11.07 6.53
CA HIS A 46 -0.16 -12.09 6.01
C HIS A 46 0.24 -11.88 4.55
N ILE A 47 -0.25 -10.80 3.91
CA ILE A 47 0.14 -10.48 2.54
C ILE A 47 1.53 -9.82 2.58
N ASN A 48 2.46 -10.38 1.82
CA ASN A 48 3.83 -9.90 1.78
C ASN A 48 4.01 -8.80 0.74
N HIS A 49 5.04 -7.98 0.96
CA HIS A 49 5.47 -6.98 0.01
C HIS A 49 6.16 -7.61 -1.20
N SER A 50 5.92 -7.04 -2.39
CA SER A 50 6.72 -7.31 -3.57
C SER A 50 6.97 -6.02 -4.34
N CYS A 51 8.16 -5.88 -4.91
CA CYS A 51 8.48 -4.78 -5.80
C CYS A 51 7.87 -4.97 -7.20
N ASP A 52 7.32 -6.16 -7.47
CA ASP A 52 6.56 -6.47 -8.68
C ASP A 52 5.28 -7.19 -8.28
N PRO A 53 4.31 -6.45 -7.71
CA PRO A 53 3.14 -7.05 -7.08
C PRO A 53 2.13 -7.55 -8.11
N ASN A 54 1.26 -8.47 -7.65
CA ASN A 54 0.13 -8.94 -8.44
C ASN A 54 -1.21 -8.37 -7.97
N SER A 55 -1.20 -7.53 -6.94
CA SER A 55 -2.41 -6.90 -6.42
C SER A 55 -2.10 -5.51 -5.86
N TYR A 56 -3.16 -4.79 -5.52
CA TYR A 56 -3.06 -3.49 -4.87
C TYR A 56 -4.30 -3.26 -4.01
N VAL A 57 -4.26 -2.26 -3.14
CA VAL A 57 -5.35 -1.94 -2.22
C VAL A 57 -6.08 -0.69 -2.71
N LYS A 58 -7.41 -0.75 -2.76
CA LYS A 58 -8.26 0.38 -3.14
C LYS A 58 -9.51 0.41 -2.28
N THR A 59 -9.92 1.62 -1.88
CA THR A 59 -11.18 1.83 -1.19
C THR A 59 -12.29 2.05 -2.21
N ILE A 60 -13.34 1.24 -2.13
CA ILE A 60 -14.52 1.36 -2.99
C ILE A 60 -15.74 1.38 -2.08
N SER A 61 -16.54 2.45 -2.19
CA SER A 61 -17.74 2.63 -1.36
C SER A 61 -17.48 2.47 0.14
N GLY A 62 -16.34 3.01 0.59
CA GLY A 62 -15.96 3.00 2.00
C GLY A 62 -15.33 1.70 2.50
N GLN A 63 -15.18 0.70 1.65
CA GLN A 63 -14.57 -0.58 1.99
C GLN A 63 -13.22 -0.73 1.29
N ARG A 64 -12.16 -0.98 2.04
CA ARG A 64 -10.86 -1.28 1.44
C ARG A 64 -10.85 -2.71 0.91
N LEU A 65 -10.36 -2.85 -0.32
CA LEU A 65 -10.31 -4.13 -1.02
C LEU A 65 -8.91 -4.41 -1.53
N VAL A 66 -8.52 -5.68 -1.55
CA VAL A 66 -7.35 -6.13 -2.30
C VAL A 66 -7.83 -6.52 -3.70
N ILE A 67 -7.24 -5.91 -4.72
CA ILE A 67 -7.69 -6.03 -6.11
C ILE A 67 -6.55 -6.59 -6.97
N ALA A 68 -6.87 -7.52 -7.85
CA ALA A 68 -5.88 -8.14 -8.73
C ALA A 68 -5.41 -7.16 -9.82
N LEU A 69 -4.09 -7.04 -9.99
CA LEU A 69 -3.47 -6.27 -11.08
C LEU A 69 -3.42 -7.07 -12.38
N ARG A 70 -3.40 -8.38 -12.28
CA ARG A 70 -3.29 -9.32 -13.39
C ARG A 70 -3.93 -10.64 -12.98
N ASP A 71 -4.00 -11.57 -13.90
CA ASP A 71 -4.44 -12.92 -13.57
C ASP A 71 -3.48 -13.55 -12.57
N ILE A 72 -4.03 -14.15 -11.53
CA ILE A 72 -3.26 -14.81 -10.47
C ILE A 72 -3.59 -16.30 -10.54
N ALA A 73 -2.55 -17.11 -10.71
CA ALA A 73 -2.71 -18.56 -10.81
C ALA A 73 -2.99 -19.16 -9.44
N GLU A 74 -3.68 -20.31 -9.43
CA GLU A 74 -3.86 -21.08 -8.20
C GLU A 74 -2.50 -21.44 -7.61
N GLY A 75 -2.34 -21.23 -6.32
CA GLY A 75 -1.07 -21.48 -5.62
C GLY A 75 -0.07 -20.33 -5.69
N GLU A 76 -0.34 -19.32 -6.51
CA GLU A 76 0.52 -18.13 -6.58
C GLU A 76 0.29 -17.24 -5.34
N GLU A 77 1.38 -16.78 -4.74
CA GLU A 77 1.29 -15.89 -3.56
C GLU A 77 0.72 -14.53 -3.96
N ILE A 78 -0.26 -14.05 -3.19
CA ILE A 78 -0.80 -12.70 -3.36
C ILE A 78 0.15 -11.71 -2.68
N THR A 79 0.57 -10.68 -3.42
CA THR A 79 1.49 -9.66 -2.92
C THR A 79 1.01 -8.28 -3.34
N TYR A 80 1.38 -7.25 -2.57
CA TYR A 80 1.25 -5.88 -3.01
C TYR A 80 2.47 -5.06 -2.59
N ASP A 81 2.67 -3.92 -3.25
CA ASP A 81 3.78 -3.04 -2.91
C ASP A 81 3.36 -2.14 -1.75
N TYR A 82 4.05 -2.25 -0.64
CA TYR A 82 3.72 -1.52 0.58
C TYR A 82 3.91 0.00 0.45
N CYS A 83 4.58 0.45 -0.62
CA CYS A 83 4.78 1.88 -0.86
C CYS A 83 3.59 2.55 -1.55
N ILE A 84 2.66 1.79 -2.12
CA ILE A 84 1.45 2.36 -2.70
C ILE A 84 0.56 2.84 -1.55
N ASN A 85 0.17 4.12 -1.60
CA ASN A 85 -0.60 4.79 -0.54
C ASN A 85 0.18 5.01 0.76
N GLY A 86 1.52 5.02 0.69
CA GLY A 86 2.36 5.24 1.86
C GLY A 86 3.18 6.50 1.75
N ASP A 87 3.39 7.18 2.87
CA ASP A 87 4.31 8.31 2.99
C ASP A 87 4.97 8.29 4.38
N GLY A 88 5.55 7.14 4.71
CA GLY A 88 6.22 6.92 5.97
C GLY A 88 7.72 7.17 5.91
N ALA A 89 8.38 7.00 7.05
CA ALA A 89 9.82 7.19 7.19
C ALA A 89 10.58 5.90 7.50
N THR A 90 9.91 4.76 7.44
CA THR A 90 10.52 3.46 7.72
C THR A 90 11.35 3.00 6.52
N VAL A 91 12.49 2.39 6.81
CA VAL A 91 13.37 1.81 5.78
C VAL A 91 13.63 0.36 6.15
N TRP A 92 13.51 -0.54 5.17
CA TRP A 92 13.86 -1.95 5.38
C TRP A 92 14.52 -2.54 4.14
N LEU A 93 15.19 -3.68 4.33
CA LEU A 93 15.80 -4.41 3.22
C LEU A 93 14.77 -5.40 2.65
N CYS A 94 14.64 -5.37 1.32
CA CYS A 94 13.70 -6.23 0.61
C CYS A 94 14.42 -7.40 -0.04
N ASN A 95 13.78 -8.55 0.03
CA ASN A 95 14.28 -9.78 -0.57
C ASN A 95 13.12 -10.52 -1.25
N CYS A 96 12.32 -9.77 -2.02
CA CYS A 96 11.10 -10.31 -2.63
C CYS A 96 11.37 -11.24 -3.81
N GLY A 97 12.61 -11.27 -4.32
CA GLY A 97 12.96 -12.14 -5.44
C GLY A 97 12.55 -11.65 -6.81
N ALA A 98 11.88 -10.50 -6.91
CA ALA A 98 11.50 -9.93 -8.19
C ALA A 98 12.73 -9.42 -8.95
N ALA A 99 12.70 -9.48 -10.29
CA ALA A 99 13.78 -8.97 -11.12
C ALA A 99 14.02 -7.47 -10.88
N ARG A 100 12.95 -6.71 -10.58
CA ARG A 100 13.03 -5.27 -10.30
C ARG A 100 13.02 -4.94 -8.81
N CYS A 101 13.45 -5.89 -7.96
CA CYS A 101 13.55 -5.66 -6.51
C CYS A 101 14.46 -4.46 -6.23
N ARG A 102 13.95 -3.51 -5.46
CA ARG A 102 14.66 -2.27 -5.15
C ARG A 102 15.68 -2.41 -4.04
N ARG A 103 15.72 -3.56 -3.37
CA ARG A 103 16.65 -3.92 -2.29
C ARG A 103 16.44 -3.13 -1.00
N GLU A 104 16.54 -1.83 -1.05
CA GLU A 104 16.24 -0.95 0.09
C GLU A 104 14.93 -0.26 -0.18
N ILE A 105 13.97 -0.47 0.72
CA ILE A 105 12.61 0.06 0.58
C ILE A 105 12.41 1.20 1.59
N HIS A 106 12.00 2.35 1.08
CA HIS A 106 11.50 3.46 1.89
C HIS A 106 9.98 3.41 1.86
N SER A 107 9.33 3.54 3.01
CA SER A 107 7.88 3.36 3.13
C SER A 107 7.08 4.55 2.58
N SER A 108 7.61 5.23 1.57
CA SER A 108 6.96 6.38 0.94
C SER A 108 6.86 6.17 -0.56
N PHE A 109 5.69 6.45 -1.11
CA PHE A 109 5.47 6.49 -2.56
C PHE A 109 6.45 7.45 -3.25
N PHE A 110 6.78 8.57 -2.58
CA PHE A 110 7.62 9.61 -3.17
C PHE A 110 9.11 9.26 -3.19
N HIS A 111 9.51 8.19 -2.52
CA HIS A 111 10.86 7.65 -2.61
C HIS A 111 11.04 6.62 -3.74
N LEU A 112 9.95 6.22 -4.37
CA LEU A 112 10.03 5.32 -5.52
C LEU A 112 10.72 6.02 -6.70
N PRO A 113 11.42 5.26 -7.59
CA PRO A 113 11.87 5.83 -8.85
C PRO A 113 10.71 6.46 -9.62
N ILE A 114 10.99 7.53 -10.36
CA ILE A 114 9.94 8.30 -11.04
C ILE A 114 9.12 7.44 -12.01
N ASP A 115 9.75 6.55 -12.74
CA ASP A 115 9.05 5.64 -13.65
C ASP A 115 8.07 4.72 -12.92
N ILE A 116 8.44 4.27 -11.73
CA ILE A 116 7.58 3.44 -10.89
C ILE A 116 6.43 4.27 -10.31
N GLN A 117 6.71 5.51 -9.87
CA GLN A 117 5.65 6.40 -9.41
C GLN A 117 4.59 6.60 -10.49
N LEU A 118 5.02 6.83 -11.73
CA LEU A 118 4.10 7.01 -12.86
C LEU A 118 3.30 5.74 -13.16
N GLU A 119 3.95 4.59 -13.07
CA GLU A 119 3.28 3.29 -13.25
C GLU A 119 2.20 3.08 -12.18
N TYR A 120 2.47 3.44 -10.93
CA TYR A 120 1.56 3.23 -9.82
C TYR A 120 0.50 4.31 -9.66
N LEU A 121 0.61 5.41 -10.37
CA LEU A 121 -0.32 6.53 -10.23
C LEU A 121 -1.79 6.11 -10.32
N PRO A 122 -2.20 5.27 -11.30
CA PRO A 122 -3.60 4.81 -11.39
C PRO A 122 -4.03 3.90 -10.24
N LEU A 123 -3.09 3.36 -9.48
CA LEU A 123 -3.36 2.41 -8.40
C LEU A 123 -3.54 3.08 -7.04
N LEU A 124 -3.22 4.38 -6.94
CA LEU A 124 -3.33 5.10 -5.68
C LEU A 124 -4.79 5.21 -5.24
N ASP A 125 -5.02 5.08 -3.94
CA ASP A 125 -6.35 5.23 -3.37
C ASP A 125 -6.78 6.70 -3.44
N ASP A 126 -8.06 6.95 -3.56
CA ASP A 126 -8.60 8.30 -3.71
C ASP A 126 -8.28 9.19 -2.50
N TRP A 127 -8.29 8.61 -1.28
CA TRP A 127 -7.94 9.39 -0.09
C TRP A 127 -6.48 9.87 -0.15
N PHE A 128 -5.57 9.02 -0.62
CA PHE A 128 -4.14 9.35 -0.74
C PHE A 128 -3.93 10.43 -1.81
N ARG A 129 -4.61 10.29 -2.96
CA ARG A 129 -4.58 11.31 -4.01
C ARG A 129 -5.03 12.67 -3.50
N GLY A 130 -6.08 12.68 -2.69
CA GLY A 130 -6.62 13.93 -2.13
C GLY A 130 -5.66 14.58 -1.16
N GLU A 131 -5.11 13.82 -0.23
CA GLU A 131 -4.20 14.35 0.78
C GLU A 131 -2.84 14.76 0.21
N LYS A 132 -2.41 14.10 -0.86
CA LYS A 132 -1.10 14.34 -1.50
C LYS A 132 -1.22 15.05 -2.84
N ALA A 133 -2.30 15.77 -3.07
CA ALA A 133 -2.60 16.38 -4.35
C ALA A 133 -1.48 17.32 -4.84
N ALA A 134 -0.88 18.10 -3.94
CA ALA A 134 0.18 19.05 -4.31
C ALA A 134 1.44 18.31 -4.80
N GLU A 135 1.85 17.28 -4.08
CA GLU A 135 3.02 16.48 -4.43
C GLU A 135 2.80 15.71 -5.74
N LEU A 136 1.61 15.14 -5.90
CA LEU A 136 1.27 14.39 -7.12
C LEU A 136 1.14 15.31 -8.33
N LYS A 137 0.69 16.53 -8.14
CA LYS A 137 0.60 17.52 -9.21
C LYS A 137 1.98 17.86 -9.76
N SER A 138 2.99 17.99 -8.88
CA SER A 138 4.37 18.20 -9.29
C SER A 138 4.88 17.07 -10.17
N LEU A 139 4.53 15.84 -9.83
CA LEU A 139 4.91 14.66 -10.60
C LEU A 139 4.31 14.68 -12.00
N THR A 140 3.01 14.93 -12.10
CA THR A 140 2.32 14.96 -13.40
C THR A 140 2.71 16.20 -14.22
N GLY A 141 2.97 17.34 -13.56
CA GLY A 141 3.41 18.56 -14.22
C GLY A 141 4.76 18.43 -14.91
N GLN A 142 5.63 17.58 -14.41
CA GLN A 142 6.93 17.34 -15.02
C GLN A 142 6.82 16.66 -16.39
N GLY A 143 5.76 15.90 -16.62
CA GLY A 143 5.55 15.20 -17.87
C GLY A 143 5.03 16.11 -19.00
N THR A 144 4.56 17.30 -18.67
CA THR A 144 3.97 18.24 -19.64
C THR A 144 4.85 19.45 -19.92
N GLY A 145 5.94 19.58 -19.18
CA GLY A 145 6.85 20.72 -19.25
C GLY A 145 7.69 20.86 -20.47
#